data_00bf637b02197c2635ffe348d253668d
#
_entry.id   00bf637b02197c2635ffe348d253668d
#
_cell.length_a   1.000
_cell.length_b   1.000
_cell.length_c   1.000
_cell.angle_alpha   90.00
_cell.angle_beta   90.00
_cell.angle_gamma   90.00
#
_symmetry.space_group_name_H-M   'P 1'
#
loop_
_entity.id
_entity.type
_entity.pdbx_description
1 polymer ?
#
loop_
_entity_poly.entity_id
_entity_poly.type
_entity_poly.pdbx_seq_one_letter_code
_entity_poly.pdbx_strand_id
1 'polypeptide(L)'
;GLVNGVLRRFLREQEDILAVVDKHWQTLHPEWFVNKLKKSYPNWRDIIEANNQKPPMWLRVNQQQNNTETYRTLLEEQEIAAFECDNPHALRLAQPLSVSKLPNFEQGAVTVQDLNAQWSALLLEPQNGELILDACAAPGGKTTHILEMAPQAKVIALDVEAHRLRRVEENLARLNQQATIICGDATEPEKWLSEIGLSGASFDRILLDAPCSATGVIRRHPDIKWLRQETDIAQLVALQGQILKALWAKLKPNGILLYSTCSVLPDEN
;
A
#
# COMPACT_ATOMS: atom_id res chain seq x y z
N GLY A 1 34.73 -0.38 8.05
CA GLY A 1 34.18 0.89 8.49
C GLY A 1 33.49 0.80 9.85
N LEU A 2 32.91 1.89 10.32
CA LEU A 2 32.26 2.04 11.63
C LEU A 2 31.21 0.95 11.92
N VAL A 3 30.31 0.69 10.96
CA VAL A 3 29.25 -0.33 11.10
C VAL A 3 29.83 -1.72 11.40
N ASN A 4 30.86 -2.15 10.67
CA ASN A 4 31.54 -3.43 10.94
C ASN A 4 32.21 -3.45 12.32
N GLY A 5 32.76 -2.32 12.79
CA GLY A 5 33.32 -2.20 14.12
C GLY A 5 32.27 -2.40 15.21
N VAL A 6 31.11 -1.73 15.07
CA VAL A 6 29.99 -1.84 16.00
C VAL A 6 29.43 -3.27 16.02
N LEU A 7 29.20 -3.89 14.87
CA LEU A 7 28.69 -5.26 14.78
C LEU A 7 29.67 -6.28 15.40
N ARG A 8 30.98 -6.14 15.14
CA ARG A 8 31.98 -7.01 15.74
C ARG A 8 32.07 -6.83 17.26
N ARG A 9 31.92 -5.60 17.75
CA ARG A 9 31.86 -5.35 19.19
C ARG A 9 30.62 -6.00 19.81
N PHE A 10 29.46 -5.83 19.21
CA PHE A 10 28.24 -6.48 19.65
C PHE A 10 28.40 -8.00 19.75
N LEU A 11 28.94 -8.64 18.72
CA LEU A 11 29.14 -10.10 18.72
C LEU A 11 30.08 -10.59 19.83
N ARG A 12 31.08 -9.77 20.23
CA ARG A 12 32.00 -10.14 21.32
C ARG A 12 31.43 -9.89 22.71
N GLU A 13 30.63 -8.86 22.86
CA GLU A 13 30.13 -8.34 24.14
C GLU A 13 28.60 -8.53 24.25
N GLN A 14 28.02 -9.48 23.50
CA GLN A 14 26.57 -9.61 23.36
C GLN A 14 25.86 -9.81 24.70
N GLU A 15 26.37 -10.66 25.56
CA GLU A 15 25.75 -10.97 26.87
C GLU A 15 25.75 -9.73 27.78
N ASP A 16 26.85 -9.02 27.86
CA ASP A 16 26.98 -7.82 28.68
C ASP A 16 26.11 -6.67 28.17
N ILE A 17 26.05 -6.50 26.83
CA ILE A 17 25.21 -5.49 26.18
C ILE A 17 23.74 -5.80 26.42
N LEU A 18 23.29 -7.06 26.20
CA LEU A 18 21.91 -7.45 26.39
C LEU A 18 21.48 -7.43 27.86
N ALA A 19 22.39 -7.60 28.80
CA ALA A 19 22.09 -7.49 30.24
C ALA A 19 21.66 -6.09 30.67
N VAL A 20 22.13 -5.04 29.98
CA VAL A 20 21.82 -3.63 30.29
C VAL A 20 20.73 -3.04 29.38
N VAL A 21 20.36 -3.73 28.33
CA VAL A 21 19.28 -3.28 27.41
C VAL A 21 17.92 -3.50 28.07
N ASP A 22 17.07 -2.49 28.02
CA ASP A 22 15.71 -2.55 28.55
C ASP A 22 14.93 -3.73 27.93
N LYS A 23 13.99 -4.32 28.70
CA LYS A 23 13.17 -5.48 28.31
C LYS A 23 12.39 -5.29 27.00
N HIS A 24 12.21 -4.05 26.53
CA HIS A 24 11.57 -3.72 25.26
C HIS A 24 12.33 -4.23 24.03
N TRP A 25 13.63 -4.53 24.14
CA TRP A 25 14.39 -5.14 23.04
C TRP A 25 13.78 -6.48 22.58
N GLN A 26 13.08 -7.21 23.46
CA GLN A 26 12.49 -8.51 23.14
C GLN A 26 11.41 -8.41 22.05
N THR A 27 10.71 -7.29 22.02
CA THR A 27 9.69 -7.04 20.99
C THR A 27 10.24 -6.28 19.79
N LEU A 28 11.34 -5.55 19.93
CA LEU A 28 11.89 -4.62 18.95
C LEU A 28 10.86 -3.58 18.47
N HIS A 29 9.96 -3.14 19.38
CA HIS A 29 8.92 -2.16 19.09
C HIS A 29 8.79 -1.17 20.25
N PRO A 30 8.36 0.08 19.99
CA PRO A 30 8.08 1.05 21.04
C PRO A 30 6.98 0.57 21.98
N GLU A 31 7.09 0.92 23.26
CA GLU A 31 6.15 0.48 24.29
C GLU A 31 4.70 0.92 24.00
N TRP A 32 4.50 2.16 23.55
CA TRP A 32 3.17 2.67 23.20
C TRP A 32 2.48 1.79 22.17
N PHE A 33 3.21 1.36 21.12
CA PHE A 33 2.67 0.52 20.05
C PHE A 33 2.30 -0.88 20.59
N VAL A 34 3.21 -1.50 21.35
CA VAL A 34 2.94 -2.79 21.99
C VAL A 34 1.72 -2.72 22.91
N ASN A 35 1.57 -1.65 23.68
CA ASN A 35 0.44 -1.46 24.57
C ASN A 35 -0.90 -1.28 23.81
N LYS A 36 -0.90 -0.56 22.68
CA LYS A 36 -2.08 -0.47 21.80
C LYS A 36 -2.46 -1.84 21.22
N LEU A 37 -1.50 -2.59 20.72
CA LEU A 37 -1.76 -3.95 20.20
C LEU A 37 -2.32 -4.89 21.26
N LYS A 38 -1.76 -4.87 22.49
CA LYS A 38 -2.25 -5.69 23.61
C LYS A 38 -3.71 -5.40 23.96
N LYS A 39 -4.12 -4.14 23.87
CA LYS A 39 -5.50 -3.73 24.16
C LYS A 39 -6.47 -4.18 23.06
N SER A 40 -6.00 -4.23 21.81
CA SER A 40 -6.86 -4.44 20.63
C SER A 40 -6.90 -5.89 20.15
N TYR A 41 -5.84 -6.66 20.35
CA TYR A 41 -5.69 -7.99 19.75
C TYR A 41 -5.23 -9.05 20.75
N PRO A 42 -6.00 -10.14 20.91
CA PRO A 42 -5.56 -11.29 21.73
C PRO A 42 -4.22 -11.89 21.24
N ASN A 43 -4.02 -11.90 19.93
CA ASN A 43 -2.84 -12.42 19.23
C ASN A 43 -1.79 -11.36 18.92
N TRP A 44 -1.68 -10.30 19.71
CA TRP A 44 -0.75 -9.19 19.50
C TRP A 44 0.72 -9.64 19.32
N ARG A 45 1.11 -10.78 19.92
CA ARG A 45 2.47 -11.34 19.77
C ARG A 45 2.75 -11.78 18.35
N ASP A 46 1.77 -12.38 17.68
CA ASP A 46 1.90 -12.84 16.29
C ASP A 46 2.13 -11.63 15.35
N ILE A 47 1.47 -10.50 15.65
CA ILE A 47 1.66 -9.24 14.89
C ILE A 47 3.10 -8.72 15.07
N ILE A 48 3.61 -8.70 16.29
CA ILE A 48 4.98 -8.30 16.60
C ILE A 48 6.00 -9.22 15.92
N GLU A 49 5.78 -10.52 15.97
CA GLU A 49 6.64 -11.50 15.35
C GLU A 49 6.64 -11.35 13.82
N ALA A 50 5.47 -11.21 13.21
CA ALA A 50 5.33 -10.96 11.78
C ALA A 50 6.06 -9.70 11.32
N ASN A 51 5.98 -8.61 12.10
CA ASN A 51 6.70 -7.35 11.81
C ASN A 51 8.23 -7.50 11.79
N ASN A 52 8.77 -8.46 12.54
CA ASN A 52 10.20 -8.69 12.65
C ASN A 52 10.73 -9.72 11.63
N GLN A 53 9.85 -10.33 10.84
CA GLN A 53 10.25 -11.29 9.80
C GLN A 53 10.56 -10.60 8.47
N LYS A 54 11.23 -11.32 7.57
CA LYS A 54 11.46 -10.89 6.19
C LYS A 54 10.12 -10.79 5.45
N PRO A 55 9.82 -9.66 4.76
CA PRO A 55 8.56 -9.51 4.04
C PRO A 55 8.47 -10.49 2.85
N PRO A 56 7.29 -11.08 2.60
CA PRO A 56 7.05 -11.83 1.39
C PRO A 56 7.02 -10.89 0.18
N MET A 57 7.38 -11.40 -1.00
CA MET A 57 7.20 -10.70 -2.26
C MET A 57 5.94 -11.21 -2.94
N TRP A 58 4.96 -10.31 -3.09
CA TRP A 58 3.73 -10.57 -3.78
C TRP A 58 3.73 -9.87 -5.14
N LEU A 59 3.27 -10.58 -6.14
CA LEU A 59 3.03 -10.07 -7.48
C LEU A 59 1.53 -9.97 -7.72
N ARG A 60 1.11 -8.89 -8.38
CA ARG A 60 -0.21 -8.78 -9.02
C ARG A 60 -0.02 -9.04 -10.50
N VAL A 61 -0.66 -10.05 -11.03
CA VAL A 61 -0.64 -10.38 -12.45
C VAL A 61 -1.62 -9.46 -13.19
N ASN A 62 -1.14 -8.81 -14.23
CA ASN A 62 -1.96 -7.94 -15.07
C ASN A 62 -2.90 -8.78 -15.94
N GLN A 63 -4.17 -8.83 -15.57
CA GLN A 63 -5.20 -9.64 -16.23
C GLN A 63 -5.52 -9.18 -17.67
N GLN A 64 -5.05 -8.00 -18.09
CA GLN A 64 -5.15 -7.56 -19.48
C GLN A 64 -4.13 -8.26 -20.40
N GLN A 65 -3.09 -8.84 -19.84
CA GLN A 65 -2.01 -9.48 -20.61
C GLN A 65 -1.90 -10.98 -20.33
N ASN A 66 -2.08 -11.40 -19.08
CA ASN A 66 -1.93 -12.78 -18.65
C ASN A 66 -2.98 -13.13 -17.60
N ASN A 67 -3.29 -14.40 -17.44
CA ASN A 67 -3.89 -14.91 -16.22
C ASN A 67 -2.81 -15.41 -15.26
N THR A 68 -3.17 -15.63 -14.01
CA THR A 68 -2.26 -16.04 -12.94
C THR A 68 -1.58 -17.37 -13.22
N GLU A 69 -2.31 -18.35 -13.77
CA GLU A 69 -1.79 -19.67 -14.13
C GLU A 69 -0.72 -19.58 -15.24
N THR A 70 -1.02 -18.84 -16.31
CA THR A 70 -0.07 -18.60 -17.42
C THR A 70 1.19 -17.91 -16.92
N TYR A 71 1.05 -16.88 -16.09
CA TYR A 71 2.23 -16.18 -15.56
C TYR A 71 3.03 -17.04 -14.58
N ARG A 72 2.39 -17.91 -13.80
CA ARG A 72 3.07 -18.90 -12.96
C ARG A 72 3.91 -19.86 -13.80
N THR A 73 3.39 -20.33 -14.93
CA THR A 73 4.15 -21.17 -15.87
C THR A 73 5.40 -20.45 -16.40
N LEU A 74 5.26 -19.15 -16.77
CA LEU A 74 6.43 -18.34 -17.19
C LEU A 74 7.48 -18.19 -16.08
N LEU A 75 7.07 -18.11 -14.82
CA LEU A 75 7.98 -18.09 -13.68
C LEU A 75 8.69 -19.45 -13.51
N GLU A 76 7.96 -20.55 -13.63
CA GLU A 76 8.49 -21.91 -13.53
C GLU A 76 9.55 -22.20 -14.62
N GLU A 77 9.33 -21.74 -15.86
CA GLU A 77 10.31 -21.80 -16.97
C GLU A 77 11.62 -21.06 -16.66
N GLN A 78 11.58 -20.07 -15.76
CA GLN A 78 12.75 -19.32 -15.27
C GLN A 78 13.26 -19.84 -13.91
N GLU A 79 12.82 -21.04 -13.49
CA GLU A 79 13.16 -21.64 -12.19
C GLU A 79 12.76 -20.76 -10.98
N ILE A 80 11.74 -19.92 -11.14
CA ILE A 80 11.21 -19.05 -10.08
C ILE A 80 9.95 -19.70 -9.49
N ALA A 81 10.06 -20.24 -8.29
CA ALA A 81 8.92 -20.86 -7.61
C ALA A 81 7.94 -19.77 -7.09
N ALA A 82 6.65 -19.95 -7.41
CA ALA A 82 5.56 -19.08 -6.99
C ALA A 82 4.33 -19.88 -6.55
N PHE A 83 3.55 -19.31 -5.64
CA PHE A 83 2.37 -19.92 -5.04
C PHE A 83 1.13 -19.05 -5.25
N GLU A 84 0.03 -19.68 -5.58
CA GLU A 84 -1.30 -19.05 -5.63
C GLU A 84 -1.88 -18.84 -4.23
N CYS A 85 -2.90 -18.02 -4.13
CA CYS A 85 -3.70 -17.79 -2.93
C CYS A 85 -5.15 -17.47 -3.31
N ASP A 86 -5.99 -17.14 -2.32
CA ASP A 86 -7.41 -16.84 -2.53
C ASP A 86 -7.67 -15.59 -3.40
N ASN A 87 -6.67 -14.73 -3.59
CA ASN A 87 -6.78 -13.59 -4.50
C ASN A 87 -6.41 -14.04 -5.92
N PRO A 88 -7.36 -13.95 -6.90
CA PRO A 88 -7.17 -14.51 -8.25
C PRO A 88 -6.12 -13.78 -9.08
N HIS A 89 -5.69 -12.58 -8.67
CA HIS A 89 -4.68 -11.78 -9.37
C HIS A 89 -3.28 -11.90 -8.74
N ALA A 90 -3.15 -12.61 -7.62
CA ALA A 90 -1.94 -12.62 -6.81
C ALA A 90 -1.11 -13.88 -6.94
N LEU A 91 0.21 -13.70 -6.96
CA LEU A 91 1.20 -14.77 -6.79
C LEU A 91 2.18 -14.39 -5.69
N ARG A 92 2.52 -15.32 -4.81
CA ARG A 92 3.57 -15.15 -3.82
C ARG A 92 4.84 -15.85 -4.30
N LEU A 93 5.94 -15.12 -4.42
CA LEU A 93 7.22 -15.74 -4.71
C LEU A 93 7.75 -16.53 -3.50
N ALA A 94 8.38 -17.67 -3.73
CA ALA A 94 9.07 -18.44 -2.69
C ALA A 94 10.21 -17.63 -2.07
N GLN A 95 10.93 -16.85 -2.88
CA GLN A 95 12.01 -15.97 -2.46
C GLN A 95 11.88 -14.61 -3.16
N PRO A 96 12.05 -13.49 -2.42
CA PRO A 96 12.16 -12.18 -3.05
C PRO A 96 13.34 -12.09 -4.00
N LEU A 97 13.13 -11.45 -5.15
CA LEU A 97 14.15 -11.24 -6.18
C LEU A 97 14.04 -9.83 -6.79
N SER A 98 15.05 -9.43 -7.57
CA SER A 98 14.99 -8.18 -8.33
C SER A 98 13.88 -8.24 -9.38
N VAL A 99 13.13 -7.15 -9.54
CA VAL A 99 12.06 -7.05 -10.56
C VAL A 99 12.61 -7.24 -11.98
N SER A 100 13.89 -6.95 -12.23
CA SER A 100 14.56 -7.18 -13.51
C SER A 100 14.68 -8.67 -13.90
N LYS A 101 14.43 -9.59 -12.94
CA LYS A 101 14.41 -11.03 -13.18
C LYS A 101 12.99 -11.56 -13.42
N LEU A 102 11.97 -10.72 -13.27
CA LEU A 102 10.60 -11.14 -13.52
C LEU A 102 10.30 -11.11 -15.02
N PRO A 103 9.77 -12.20 -15.60
CA PRO A 103 9.39 -12.22 -17.01
C PRO A 103 8.45 -11.06 -17.36
N ASN A 104 8.78 -10.34 -18.43
CA ASN A 104 7.94 -9.26 -18.97
C ASN A 104 7.52 -8.17 -17.96
N PHE A 105 8.35 -7.91 -16.93
CA PHE A 105 8.05 -6.87 -15.94
C PHE A 105 7.97 -5.48 -16.57
N GLU A 106 8.95 -5.15 -17.42
CA GLU A 106 9.00 -3.85 -18.12
C GLU A 106 7.84 -3.67 -19.13
N GLN A 107 7.30 -4.77 -19.63
CA GLN A 107 6.13 -4.80 -20.53
C GLN A 107 4.81 -4.75 -19.74
N GLY A 108 4.86 -4.68 -18.42
CA GLY A 108 3.69 -4.54 -17.58
C GLY A 108 2.92 -5.83 -17.28
N ALA A 109 3.55 -7.01 -17.46
CA ALA A 109 2.90 -8.29 -17.17
C ALA A 109 2.54 -8.48 -15.69
N VAL A 110 3.31 -7.87 -14.79
CA VAL A 110 3.06 -7.91 -13.34
C VAL A 110 3.45 -6.61 -12.67
N THR A 111 2.91 -6.43 -11.46
CA THR A 111 3.27 -5.35 -10.54
C THR A 111 3.61 -5.95 -9.17
N VAL A 112 4.66 -5.46 -8.51
CA VAL A 112 4.94 -5.81 -7.11
C VAL A 112 4.00 -5.01 -6.22
N GLN A 113 3.08 -5.71 -5.53
CA GLN A 113 2.11 -5.09 -4.65
C GLN A 113 1.77 -6.02 -3.49
N ASP A 114 1.62 -5.47 -2.29
CA ASP A 114 1.18 -6.24 -1.13
C ASP A 114 -0.18 -6.91 -1.38
N LEU A 115 -0.34 -8.14 -0.86
CA LEU A 115 -1.56 -8.92 -1.08
C LEU A 115 -2.83 -8.17 -0.63
N ASN A 116 -2.79 -7.55 0.56
CA ASN A 116 -3.96 -6.83 1.07
C ASN A 116 -4.28 -5.58 0.22
N ALA A 117 -3.26 -4.89 -0.29
CA ALA A 117 -3.47 -3.76 -1.18
C ALA A 117 -4.12 -4.17 -2.52
N GLN A 118 -3.94 -5.42 -2.96
CA GLN A 118 -4.58 -5.94 -4.17
C GLN A 118 -6.10 -6.14 -4.02
N TRP A 119 -6.60 -6.37 -2.81
CA TRP A 119 -8.05 -6.47 -2.57
C TRP A 119 -8.79 -5.17 -2.81
N SER A 120 -8.11 -4.02 -2.75
CA SER A 120 -8.77 -2.71 -2.89
C SER A 120 -9.51 -2.55 -4.22
N ALA A 121 -8.91 -2.91 -5.36
CA ALA A 121 -9.59 -2.80 -6.64
C ALA A 121 -10.70 -3.87 -6.81
N LEU A 122 -10.46 -5.08 -6.30
CA LEU A 122 -11.47 -6.15 -6.33
C LEU A 122 -12.73 -5.77 -5.53
N LEU A 123 -12.57 -5.17 -4.35
CA LEU A 123 -13.67 -4.73 -3.50
C LEU A 123 -14.34 -3.44 -4.03
N LEU A 124 -13.60 -2.61 -4.75
CA LEU A 124 -14.13 -1.41 -5.39
C LEU A 124 -15.03 -1.78 -6.58
N GLU A 125 -14.78 -2.92 -7.24
CA GLU A 125 -15.53 -3.42 -8.41
C GLU A 125 -15.67 -2.38 -9.55
N PRO A 126 -14.58 -1.76 -10.03
CA PRO A 126 -14.65 -0.69 -11.03
C PRO A 126 -15.29 -1.18 -12.33
N GLN A 127 -16.06 -0.30 -12.99
CA GLN A 127 -16.73 -0.61 -14.26
C GLN A 127 -16.25 0.31 -15.38
N ASN A 128 -16.24 -0.19 -16.60
CA ASN A 128 -15.94 0.61 -17.80
C ASN A 128 -16.92 1.78 -17.94
N GLY A 129 -16.38 2.95 -18.28
CA GLY A 129 -17.16 4.17 -18.48
C GLY A 129 -17.44 4.97 -17.21
N GLU A 130 -17.17 4.42 -16.03
CA GLU A 130 -17.30 5.14 -14.74
C GLU A 130 -16.25 6.23 -14.58
N LEU A 131 -16.59 7.28 -13.82
CA LEU A 131 -15.66 8.27 -13.29
C LEU A 131 -15.25 7.85 -11.88
N ILE A 132 -13.97 7.51 -11.72
CA ILE A 132 -13.43 6.92 -10.48
C ILE A 132 -12.34 7.83 -9.93
N LEU A 133 -12.38 8.11 -8.63
CA LEU A 133 -11.33 8.80 -7.90
C LEU A 133 -10.49 7.79 -7.13
N ASP A 134 -9.18 7.82 -7.33
CA ASP A 134 -8.18 7.22 -6.45
C ASP A 134 -7.53 8.34 -5.63
N ALA A 135 -7.94 8.49 -4.39
CA ALA A 135 -7.47 9.53 -3.48
C ALA A 135 -6.30 9.02 -2.64
N CYS A 136 -5.25 9.85 -2.54
CA CYS A 136 -3.94 9.51 -1.97
C CYS A 136 -3.25 8.40 -2.78
N ALA A 137 -3.26 8.57 -4.11
CA ALA A 137 -3.00 7.53 -5.11
C ALA A 137 -1.55 7.04 -5.15
N ALA A 138 -0.59 7.88 -4.74
CA ALA A 138 0.82 7.53 -4.92
C ALA A 138 1.27 6.33 -4.05
N PRO A 139 2.01 5.41 -4.64
CA PRO A 139 2.74 5.43 -5.91
C PRO A 139 1.98 4.91 -7.15
N GLY A 140 0.66 4.77 -7.12
CA GLY A 140 -0.16 4.38 -8.27
C GLY A 140 -0.46 2.89 -8.43
N GLY A 141 -0.09 2.07 -7.45
CA GLY A 141 -0.35 0.63 -7.52
C GLY A 141 -1.85 0.27 -7.52
N LYS A 142 -2.68 1.05 -6.82
CA LYS A 142 -4.14 0.88 -6.81
C LYS A 142 -4.78 1.51 -8.05
N THR A 143 -4.31 2.70 -8.48
CA THR A 143 -4.71 3.34 -9.73
C THR A 143 -4.59 2.39 -10.92
N THR A 144 -3.41 1.79 -11.06
CA THR A 144 -3.14 0.87 -12.19
C THR A 144 -3.98 -0.41 -12.09
N HIS A 145 -4.28 -0.90 -10.90
CA HIS A 145 -5.14 -2.07 -10.71
C HIS A 145 -6.61 -1.77 -11.10
N ILE A 146 -7.11 -0.59 -10.75
CA ILE A 146 -8.44 -0.14 -11.20
C ILE A 146 -8.50 -0.16 -12.73
N LEU A 147 -7.47 0.34 -13.42
CA LEU A 147 -7.41 0.38 -14.88
C LEU A 147 -7.16 -1.01 -15.51
N GLU A 148 -6.52 -1.94 -14.81
CA GLU A 148 -6.43 -3.34 -15.26
C GLU A 148 -7.82 -4.01 -15.26
N MET A 149 -8.67 -3.70 -14.29
CA MET A 149 -10.02 -4.25 -14.17
C MET A 149 -11.04 -3.54 -15.07
N ALA A 150 -10.91 -2.21 -15.21
CA ALA A 150 -11.82 -1.38 -16.00
C ALA A 150 -11.01 -0.44 -16.93
N PRO A 151 -10.48 -0.93 -18.05
CA PRO A 151 -9.57 -0.17 -18.91
C PRO A 151 -10.22 1.04 -19.61
N GLN A 152 -11.54 1.14 -19.63
CA GLN A 152 -12.29 2.27 -20.17
C GLN A 152 -12.86 3.19 -19.09
N ALA A 153 -12.52 2.97 -17.81
CA ALA A 153 -12.88 3.89 -16.74
C ALA A 153 -12.07 5.20 -16.85
N LYS A 154 -12.70 6.31 -16.46
CA LYS A 154 -12.04 7.60 -16.34
C LYS A 154 -11.50 7.74 -14.93
N VAL A 155 -10.23 7.44 -14.72
CA VAL A 155 -9.62 7.46 -13.39
C VAL A 155 -8.92 8.80 -13.16
N ILE A 156 -9.20 9.41 -12.00
CA ILE A 156 -8.47 10.56 -11.46
C ILE A 156 -7.61 10.06 -10.30
N ALA A 157 -6.30 10.19 -10.43
CA ALA A 157 -5.32 9.88 -9.41
C ALA A 157 -4.88 11.16 -8.69
N LEU A 158 -5.31 11.33 -7.46
CA LEU A 158 -5.06 12.51 -6.63
C LEU A 158 -4.05 12.19 -5.53
N ASP A 159 -3.02 13.02 -5.38
CA ASP A 159 -2.13 12.98 -4.22
C ASP A 159 -1.67 14.39 -3.88
N VAL A 160 -1.42 14.69 -2.61
CA VAL A 160 -0.98 16.01 -2.17
C VAL A 160 0.50 16.27 -2.49
N GLU A 161 1.29 15.22 -2.70
CA GLU A 161 2.73 15.32 -2.88
C GLU A 161 3.15 15.14 -4.35
N ALA A 162 3.43 16.24 -5.04
CA ALA A 162 3.83 16.26 -6.47
C ALA A 162 5.00 15.31 -6.78
N HIS A 163 5.99 15.20 -5.87
CA HIS A 163 7.15 14.33 -6.09
C HIS A 163 6.78 12.83 -6.10
N ARG A 164 5.73 12.43 -5.38
CA ARG A 164 5.23 11.05 -5.34
C ARG A 164 4.42 10.72 -6.59
N LEU A 165 3.74 11.71 -7.19
CA LEU A 165 2.95 11.53 -8.41
C LEU A 165 3.79 11.12 -9.62
N ARG A 166 5.08 11.45 -9.67
CA ARG A 166 6.00 10.94 -10.71
C ARG A 166 6.01 9.40 -10.79
N ARG A 167 5.90 8.73 -9.65
CA ARG A 167 5.82 7.26 -9.62
C ARG A 167 4.49 6.73 -10.18
N VAL A 168 3.42 7.50 -10.02
CA VAL A 168 2.13 7.17 -10.66
C VAL A 168 2.28 7.25 -12.18
N GLU A 169 2.90 8.33 -12.69
CA GLU A 169 3.19 8.50 -14.12
C GLU A 169 4.06 7.36 -14.68
N GLU A 170 5.15 7.01 -13.99
CA GLU A 170 6.05 5.92 -14.36
C GLU A 170 5.32 4.58 -14.43
N ASN A 171 4.47 4.27 -13.43
CA ASN A 171 3.69 3.04 -13.41
C ASN A 171 2.64 3.00 -14.51
N LEU A 172 1.92 4.08 -14.76
CA LEU A 172 0.96 4.18 -15.86
C LEU A 172 1.65 3.99 -17.21
N ALA A 173 2.79 4.65 -17.43
CA ALA A 173 3.57 4.50 -18.67
C ALA A 173 4.05 3.05 -18.87
N ARG A 174 4.62 2.41 -17.83
CA ARG A 174 5.07 1.02 -17.89
C ARG A 174 3.94 0.04 -18.23
N LEU A 175 2.75 0.28 -17.73
CA LEU A 175 1.57 -0.56 -17.93
C LEU A 175 0.75 -0.15 -19.17
N ASN A 176 1.20 0.87 -19.92
CA ASN A 176 0.48 1.43 -21.07
C ASN A 176 -0.97 1.84 -20.73
N GLN A 177 -1.13 2.50 -19.59
CA GLN A 177 -2.41 2.95 -19.05
C GLN A 177 -2.46 4.48 -18.97
N GLN A 178 -3.67 5.05 -18.88
CA GLN A 178 -3.88 6.49 -18.77
C GLN A 178 -4.83 6.83 -17.62
N ALA A 179 -4.46 7.84 -16.84
CA ALA A 179 -5.29 8.46 -15.82
C ALA A 179 -5.06 9.97 -15.81
N THR A 180 -6.01 10.72 -15.29
CA THR A 180 -5.80 12.15 -14.99
C THR A 180 -5.09 12.24 -13.65
N ILE A 181 -3.87 12.80 -13.65
CA ILE A 181 -3.05 12.93 -12.44
C ILE A 181 -3.18 14.34 -11.90
N ILE A 182 -3.47 14.49 -10.61
CA ILE A 182 -3.69 15.78 -9.96
C ILE A 182 -2.89 15.85 -8.67
N CYS A 183 -2.15 16.95 -8.51
CA CYS A 183 -1.58 17.33 -7.23
C CYS A 183 -2.57 18.22 -6.48
N GLY A 184 -3.17 17.70 -5.40
CA GLY A 184 -4.18 18.47 -4.67
C GLY A 184 -4.52 17.86 -3.32
N ASP A 185 -5.15 18.68 -2.47
CA ASP A 185 -5.60 18.26 -1.14
C ASP A 185 -6.98 17.59 -1.23
N ALA A 186 -7.06 16.35 -0.79
CA ALA A 186 -8.31 15.58 -0.79
C ALA A 186 -9.41 16.19 0.13
N THR A 187 -9.04 17.08 1.06
CA THR A 187 -10.00 17.81 1.91
C THR A 187 -10.67 18.99 1.18
N GLU A 188 -10.11 19.41 0.02
CA GLU A 188 -10.59 20.56 -0.77
C GLU A 188 -11.02 20.16 -2.21
N PRO A 189 -12.00 19.24 -2.38
CA PRO A 189 -12.29 18.67 -3.70
C PRO A 189 -12.73 19.69 -4.75
N GLU A 190 -13.43 20.75 -4.38
CA GLU A 190 -13.88 21.77 -5.34
C GLU A 190 -12.71 22.52 -5.99
N LYS A 191 -11.62 22.69 -5.26
CA LYS A 191 -10.45 23.41 -5.74
C LYS A 191 -9.81 22.69 -6.92
N TRP A 192 -9.36 21.46 -6.73
CA TRP A 192 -8.70 20.70 -7.79
C TRP A 192 -9.67 20.21 -8.88
N LEU A 193 -10.97 19.99 -8.57
CA LEU A 193 -11.97 19.71 -9.59
C LEU A 193 -12.18 20.89 -10.54
N SER A 194 -12.15 22.12 -10.02
CA SER A 194 -12.26 23.31 -10.87
C SER A 194 -11.07 23.48 -11.83
N GLU A 195 -9.86 23.16 -11.37
CA GLU A 195 -8.62 23.25 -12.14
C GLU A 195 -8.63 22.32 -13.38
N ILE A 196 -9.33 21.21 -13.31
CA ILE A 196 -9.46 20.25 -14.43
C ILE A 196 -10.78 20.37 -15.20
N GLY A 197 -11.56 21.40 -14.94
CA GLY A 197 -12.83 21.65 -15.64
C GLY A 197 -13.98 20.71 -15.24
N LEU A 198 -13.89 20.09 -14.07
CA LEU A 198 -14.89 19.16 -13.50
C LEU A 198 -15.59 19.75 -12.26
N SER A 199 -15.78 21.07 -12.20
CA SER A 199 -16.51 21.72 -11.10
C SER A 199 -17.87 21.06 -10.87
N GLY A 200 -18.19 20.74 -9.62
CA GLY A 200 -19.45 20.08 -9.25
C GLY A 200 -19.58 18.61 -9.64
N ALA A 201 -18.53 17.99 -10.21
CA ALA A 201 -18.56 16.57 -10.55
C ALA A 201 -18.71 15.69 -9.33
N SER A 202 -19.37 14.54 -9.53
CA SER A 202 -19.47 13.45 -8.56
C SER A 202 -18.99 12.15 -9.20
N PHE A 203 -18.45 11.28 -8.37
CA PHE A 203 -17.81 10.02 -8.78
C PHE A 203 -18.76 8.83 -8.65
N ASP A 204 -18.63 7.90 -9.57
CA ASP A 204 -19.30 6.60 -9.47
C ASP A 204 -18.66 5.76 -8.37
N ARG A 205 -17.32 5.84 -8.28
CA ARG A 205 -16.54 5.16 -7.23
C ARG A 205 -15.44 6.05 -6.71
N ILE A 206 -15.14 5.88 -5.43
CA ILE A 206 -14.02 6.54 -4.76
C ILE A 206 -13.23 5.48 -4.00
N LEU A 207 -11.95 5.36 -4.30
CA LEU A 207 -10.99 4.69 -3.46
C LEU A 207 -10.28 5.74 -2.61
N LEU A 208 -10.40 5.66 -1.30
CA LEU A 208 -9.63 6.46 -0.35
C LEU A 208 -8.61 5.56 0.34
N ASP A 209 -7.37 5.58 -0.18
CA ASP A 209 -6.22 4.96 0.49
C ASP A 209 -5.63 5.96 1.49
N ALA A 210 -6.29 6.06 2.64
CA ALA A 210 -6.12 7.18 3.55
C ALA A 210 -4.68 7.30 4.11
N PRO A 211 -4.16 8.53 4.27
CA PRO A 211 -2.89 8.73 4.97
C PRO A 211 -3.02 8.20 6.39
N CYS A 212 -2.12 7.28 6.77
CA CYS A 212 -2.20 6.58 8.04
C CYS A 212 -0.82 6.37 8.68
N SER A 213 -0.78 5.78 9.85
CA SER A 213 0.47 5.48 10.56
C SER A 213 1.38 4.49 9.82
N ALA A 214 0.83 3.74 8.87
CA ALA A 214 1.51 2.68 8.13
C ALA A 214 2.03 1.52 9.02
N THR A 215 1.44 1.32 10.18
CA THR A 215 1.88 0.29 11.14
C THR A 215 1.67 -1.15 10.67
N GLY A 216 0.87 -1.37 9.62
CA GLY A 216 0.68 -2.67 8.96
C GLY A 216 1.77 -3.04 7.96
N VAL A 217 2.67 -2.09 7.60
CA VAL A 217 3.77 -2.33 6.67
C VAL A 217 5.15 -2.24 7.32
N ILE A 218 5.22 -2.26 8.63
CA ILE A 218 6.48 -2.27 9.42
C ILE A 218 7.44 -3.35 8.93
N ARG A 219 6.95 -4.50 8.55
CA ARG A 219 7.75 -5.61 8.02
C ARG A 219 8.58 -5.21 6.79
N ARG A 220 8.08 -4.27 5.96
CA ARG A 220 8.77 -3.73 4.78
C ARG A 220 9.55 -2.47 5.09
N HIS A 221 9.07 -1.68 6.04
CA HIS A 221 9.58 -0.38 6.44
C HIS A 221 9.80 -0.36 7.97
N PRO A 222 10.85 -1.02 8.48
CA PRO A 222 11.07 -1.19 9.91
C PRO A 222 11.38 0.12 10.65
N ASP A 223 11.76 1.17 9.93
CA ASP A 223 11.94 2.52 10.42
C ASP A 223 10.65 3.15 10.98
N ILE A 224 9.49 2.76 10.48
CA ILE A 224 8.18 3.20 10.97
C ILE A 224 8.04 2.99 12.48
N LYS A 225 8.58 1.90 13.03
CA LYS A 225 8.55 1.62 14.48
C LYS A 225 9.07 2.80 15.32
N TRP A 226 10.09 3.47 14.81
CA TRP A 226 10.84 4.47 15.57
C TRP A 226 10.52 5.90 15.12
N LEU A 227 10.02 6.08 13.91
CA LEU A 227 9.62 7.39 13.39
C LEU A 227 8.22 7.80 13.88
N ARG A 228 7.32 6.83 14.09
CA ARG A 228 5.96 7.13 14.58
C ARG A 228 5.92 7.31 16.09
N GLN A 229 5.10 8.28 16.51
CA GLN A 229 4.80 8.55 17.91
C GLN A 229 3.29 8.29 18.17
N GLU A 230 2.94 8.05 19.42
CA GLU A 230 1.55 7.82 19.81
C GLU A 230 0.64 9.03 19.49
N THR A 231 1.18 10.22 19.61
CA THR A 231 0.49 11.48 19.30
C THR A 231 0.11 11.64 17.81
N ASP A 232 0.85 10.99 16.91
CA ASP A 232 0.58 11.06 15.46
C ASP A 232 -0.75 10.39 15.13
N ILE A 233 -1.14 9.36 15.88
CA ILE A 233 -2.35 8.58 15.60
C ILE A 233 -3.61 9.46 15.64
N ALA A 234 -3.76 10.26 16.69
CA ALA A 234 -4.92 11.15 16.82
C ALA A 234 -4.99 12.19 15.68
N GLN A 235 -3.84 12.71 15.24
CA GLN A 235 -3.78 13.66 14.13
C GLN A 235 -4.16 13.01 12.80
N LEU A 236 -3.66 11.80 12.56
CA LEU A 236 -3.98 11.03 11.34
C LEU A 236 -5.48 10.66 11.29
N VAL A 237 -6.06 10.20 12.40
CA VAL A 237 -7.50 9.91 12.50
C VAL A 237 -8.34 11.15 12.21
N ALA A 238 -7.95 12.31 12.74
CA ALA A 238 -8.66 13.57 12.45
C ALA A 238 -8.58 13.93 10.96
N LEU A 239 -7.41 13.81 10.34
CA LEU A 239 -7.22 14.06 8.90
C LEU A 239 -8.01 13.06 8.04
N GLN A 240 -7.97 11.78 8.37
CA GLN A 240 -8.75 10.73 7.70
C GLN A 240 -10.24 11.06 7.70
N GLY A 241 -10.77 11.48 8.86
CA GLY A 241 -12.17 11.89 8.99
C GLY A 241 -12.53 13.13 8.15
N GLN A 242 -11.62 14.11 8.04
CA GLN A 242 -11.80 15.29 7.19
C GLN A 242 -11.85 14.90 5.70
N ILE A 243 -10.89 14.10 5.24
CA ILE A 243 -10.83 13.61 3.86
C ILE A 243 -12.08 12.79 3.53
N LEU A 244 -12.42 11.81 4.37
CA LEU A 244 -13.58 10.95 4.17
C LEU A 244 -14.87 11.78 4.03
N LYS A 245 -15.07 12.76 4.91
CA LYS A 245 -16.25 13.66 4.87
C LYS A 245 -16.31 14.48 3.59
N ALA A 246 -15.17 15.05 3.15
CA ALA A 246 -15.08 15.84 1.95
C ALA A 246 -15.37 15.02 0.68
N LEU A 247 -14.79 13.82 0.60
CA LEU A 247 -14.96 12.93 -0.55
C LEU A 247 -16.31 12.23 -0.58
N TRP A 248 -16.90 11.93 0.59
CA TRP A 248 -18.26 11.40 0.66
C TRP A 248 -19.28 12.30 -0.01
N ALA A 249 -19.13 13.63 0.14
CA ALA A 249 -19.99 14.61 -0.52
C ALA A 249 -19.83 14.63 -2.05
N LYS A 250 -18.80 13.97 -2.60
CA LYS A 250 -18.53 13.82 -4.03
C LYS A 250 -18.93 12.47 -4.61
N LEU A 251 -19.50 11.59 -3.79
CA LEU A 251 -20.01 10.30 -4.26
C LEU A 251 -21.41 10.48 -4.86
N LYS A 252 -21.65 9.86 -6.02
CA LYS A 252 -22.99 9.80 -6.62
C LYS A 252 -23.95 8.97 -5.75
N PRO A 253 -25.27 9.19 -5.85
CA PRO A 253 -26.25 8.26 -5.31
C PRO A 253 -25.98 6.83 -5.85
N ASN A 254 -25.96 5.84 -4.97
CA ASN A 254 -25.60 4.44 -5.24
C ASN A 254 -24.13 4.21 -5.67
N GLY A 255 -23.28 5.22 -5.55
CA GLY A 255 -21.85 5.05 -5.74
C GLY A 255 -21.21 4.26 -4.60
N ILE A 256 -19.98 3.78 -4.83
CA ILE A 256 -19.21 3.01 -3.84
C ILE A 256 -17.99 3.83 -3.40
N LEU A 257 -17.83 4.01 -2.08
CA LEU A 257 -16.59 4.51 -1.49
C LEU A 257 -15.93 3.37 -0.74
N LEU A 258 -14.72 3.02 -1.16
CA LEU A 258 -13.86 2.08 -0.44
C LEU A 258 -12.83 2.87 0.36
N TYR A 259 -12.89 2.74 1.68
CA TYR A 259 -11.89 3.27 2.61
C TYR A 259 -10.86 2.19 2.91
N SER A 260 -9.59 2.51 2.81
CA SER A 260 -8.50 1.60 3.14
C SER A 260 -7.37 2.32 3.87
N THR A 261 -6.68 1.59 4.74
CA THR A 261 -5.44 2.01 5.37
C THR A 261 -4.41 0.87 5.32
N CYS A 262 -3.15 1.21 5.49
CA CYS A 262 -2.11 0.21 5.79
C CYS A 262 -1.73 0.22 7.28
N SER A 263 -2.69 0.53 8.17
CA SER A 263 -2.54 0.49 9.62
C SER A 263 -3.13 -0.78 10.22
N VAL A 264 -2.51 -1.29 11.28
CA VAL A 264 -3.08 -2.34 12.13
C VAL A 264 -3.79 -1.77 13.36
N LEU A 265 -3.81 -0.45 13.53
CA LEU A 265 -4.43 0.18 14.69
C LEU A 265 -5.92 0.40 14.44
N PRO A 266 -6.82 -0.09 15.32
CA PRO A 266 -8.28 0.12 15.17
C PRO A 266 -8.70 1.58 15.23
N ASP A 267 -7.85 2.46 15.81
CA ASP A 267 -8.10 3.89 15.84
C ASP A 267 -8.24 4.49 14.42
N GLU A 268 -7.60 3.86 13.42
CA GLU A 268 -7.52 4.34 12.03
C GLU A 268 -8.43 3.56 11.06
N ASN A 269 -9.21 2.55 11.59
CA ASN A 269 -10.01 1.64 10.78
C ASN A 269 -11.47 1.53 11.25
#